data_68bd87d1e60e91efaa17f163341d6908
#
_entry.id   68bd87d1e60e91efaa17f163341d6908
#
_cell.length_a   1.000
_cell.length_b   1.000
_cell.length_c   1.000
_cell.angle_alpha   90.00
_cell.angle_beta   90.00
_cell.angle_gamma   90.00
#
_symmetry.space_group_name_H-M   'P 1'
#
loop_
_entity.id
_entity.type
_entity.pdbx_description
1 polymer ?
#
loop_
_entity_poly.entity_id
_entity_poly.type
_entity_poly.pdbx_seq_one_letter_code
_entity_poly.pdbx_strand_id
1 'polypeptide(L)'
;MRRARLAAYLESRADAPLLLVGEAPGYRGARISGIPFTSERQLTGSGPAEATATIVHRVLAELGLAGQVLLWNVVPTHPGSATSNRPPTAAEVAAGLPFAQALAEGRRIVAVGRIAAAALGAEYVRHPSHGGLAEFREGLLRFRPGGRPCPPFFL
;
A
#
# COMPACT_ATOMS: atom_id res chain seq x y z
N MET A 1 11.05 1.64 18.34
CA MET A 1 10.09 0.54 18.02
C MET A 1 9.63 0.56 16.57
N ARG A 2 8.94 1.61 16.06
CA ARG A 2 8.45 1.65 14.66
C ARG A 2 9.52 1.48 13.58
N ARG A 3 10.68 2.15 13.73
CA ARG A 3 11.79 2.00 12.76
C ARG A 3 12.31 0.58 12.66
N ALA A 4 12.46 -0.11 13.79
CA ALA A 4 12.92 -1.50 13.81
C ALA A 4 11.88 -2.44 13.16
N ARG A 5 10.58 -2.21 13.41
CA ARG A 5 9.49 -2.95 12.73
C ARG A 5 9.52 -2.74 11.22
N LEU A 6 9.67 -1.49 10.77
CA LEU A 6 9.75 -1.17 9.35
C LEU A 6 10.98 -1.82 8.71
N ALA A 7 12.15 -1.74 9.34
CA ALA A 7 13.37 -2.36 8.83
C ALA A 7 13.20 -3.89 8.67
N ALA A 8 12.72 -4.57 9.70
CA ALA A 8 12.46 -6.02 9.65
C ALA A 8 11.39 -6.37 8.59
N TYR A 9 10.37 -5.54 8.42
CA TYR A 9 9.36 -5.72 7.39
C TYR A 9 9.96 -5.59 5.98
N LEU A 10 10.73 -4.54 5.71
CA LEU A 10 11.38 -4.34 4.41
C LEU A 10 12.32 -5.49 4.07
N GLU A 11 13.10 -5.96 5.05
CA GLU A 11 13.97 -7.12 4.90
C GLU A 11 13.19 -8.40 4.59
N SER A 12 12.07 -8.64 5.29
CA SER A 12 11.20 -9.80 5.04
C SER A 12 10.51 -9.79 3.67
N ARG A 13 10.51 -8.65 2.98
CA ARG A 13 9.91 -8.43 1.65
C ARG A 13 10.93 -8.03 0.58
N ALA A 14 12.21 -8.24 0.83
CA ALA A 14 13.28 -7.84 -0.09
C ALA A 14 13.07 -8.42 -1.49
N ASP A 15 12.67 -9.67 -1.60
CA ASP A 15 12.46 -10.41 -2.86
C ASP A 15 11.03 -10.34 -3.40
N ALA A 16 10.14 -9.54 -2.79
CA ALA A 16 8.76 -9.41 -3.26
C ALA A 16 8.71 -8.79 -4.66
N PRO A 17 8.09 -9.44 -5.66
CA PRO A 17 8.08 -8.96 -7.06
C PRO A 17 7.14 -7.78 -7.29
N LEU A 18 6.21 -7.52 -6.38
CA LEU A 18 5.22 -6.45 -6.48
C LEU A 18 5.47 -5.40 -5.40
N LEU A 19 5.30 -4.12 -5.78
CA LEU A 19 5.24 -2.99 -4.86
C LEU A 19 3.84 -2.39 -4.91
N LEU A 20 3.07 -2.53 -3.82
CA LEU A 20 1.75 -1.93 -3.68
C LEU A 20 1.89 -0.61 -2.92
N VAL A 21 1.60 0.50 -3.58
CA VAL A 21 1.83 1.85 -3.03
C VAL A 21 0.53 2.59 -2.83
N GLY A 22 0.26 2.98 -1.60
CA GLY A 22 -0.83 3.89 -1.25
C GLY A 22 -0.41 5.34 -1.13
N GLU A 23 -1.33 6.16 -0.66
CA GLU A 23 -1.13 7.60 -0.51
C GLU A 23 -0.26 7.95 0.70
N ALA A 24 -0.74 7.66 1.90
CA ALA A 24 -0.10 7.99 3.17
C ALA A 24 -0.62 7.11 4.31
N PRO A 25 0.12 7.00 5.44
CA PRO A 25 -0.33 6.27 6.62
C PRO A 25 -1.60 6.87 7.22
N GLY A 26 -2.59 6.02 7.50
CA GLY A 26 -3.77 6.41 8.28
C GLY A 26 -3.45 6.62 9.77
N TYR A 27 -4.22 7.51 10.43
CA TYR A 27 -3.99 7.86 11.84
C TYR A 27 -4.17 6.67 12.80
N ARG A 28 -5.02 5.69 12.47
CA ARG A 28 -5.26 4.44 13.24
C ARG A 28 -4.45 3.25 12.73
N GLY A 29 -3.77 3.38 11.61
CA GLY A 29 -3.00 2.32 10.94
C GLY A 29 -1.50 2.52 11.07
N ALA A 30 -0.84 2.70 9.94
CA ALA A 30 0.63 2.75 9.83
C ALA A 30 1.28 3.87 10.64
N ARG A 31 0.57 4.96 10.97
CA ARG A 31 1.07 5.98 11.92
C ARG A 31 1.44 5.35 13.27
N ILE A 32 0.70 4.35 13.72
CA ILE A 32 0.91 3.67 15.01
C ILE A 32 1.85 2.47 14.83
N SER A 33 1.53 1.57 13.92
CA SER A 33 2.26 0.33 13.71
C SER A 33 3.68 0.54 13.15
N GLY A 34 3.85 1.55 12.29
CA GLY A 34 5.07 1.80 11.53
C GLY A 34 5.19 0.99 10.24
N ILE A 35 4.21 0.14 9.90
CA ILE A 35 4.20 -0.67 8.68
C ILE A 35 3.06 -0.20 7.77
N PRO A 36 3.33 0.12 6.48
CA PRO A 36 2.31 0.55 5.53
C PRO A 36 1.15 -0.44 5.42
N PHE A 37 -0.08 0.08 5.29
CA PHE A 37 -1.32 -0.71 5.23
C PHE A 37 -1.53 -1.71 6.36
N THR A 38 -0.90 -1.51 7.52
CA THR A 38 -0.96 -2.46 8.63
C THR A 38 -1.31 -1.73 9.93
N SER A 39 -2.31 -2.21 10.64
CA SER A 39 -2.71 -1.67 11.94
C SER A 39 -2.01 -2.39 13.09
N GLU A 40 -1.95 -1.75 14.26
CA GLU A 40 -1.35 -2.34 15.47
C GLU A 40 -2.00 -3.68 15.83
N ARG A 41 -3.33 -3.78 15.69
CA ARG A 41 -4.07 -5.01 15.96
C ARG A 41 -3.64 -6.19 15.09
N GLN A 42 -3.27 -5.94 13.83
CA GLN A 42 -2.78 -7.00 12.92
C GLN A 42 -1.40 -7.52 13.33
N LEU A 43 -0.58 -6.68 13.99
CA LEU A 43 0.76 -7.07 14.43
C LEU A 43 0.77 -7.74 15.80
N THR A 44 -0.10 -7.30 16.72
CA THR A 44 -0.01 -7.66 18.13
C THR A 44 -1.25 -8.37 18.65
N GLY A 45 -2.31 -8.47 17.84
CA GLY A 45 -3.63 -8.98 18.28
C GLY A 45 -4.45 -7.99 19.09
N SER A 46 -3.90 -6.81 19.43
CA SER A 46 -4.55 -5.78 20.26
C SER A 46 -4.31 -4.37 19.70
N GLY A 47 -4.93 -3.36 20.35
CA GLY A 47 -4.77 -1.97 19.92
C GLY A 47 -5.67 -1.55 18.77
N PRO A 48 -5.43 -0.35 18.18
CA PRO A 48 -6.25 0.19 17.10
C PRO A 48 -6.26 -0.68 15.85
N ALA A 49 -7.41 -0.75 15.19
CA ALA A 49 -7.59 -1.36 13.88
C ALA A 49 -7.96 -0.27 12.85
N GLU A 50 -7.52 -0.46 11.62
CA GLU A 50 -7.88 0.36 10.47
C GLU A 50 -8.59 -0.50 9.42
N ALA A 51 -9.76 -0.04 8.96
CA ALA A 51 -10.58 -0.81 8.02
C ALA A 51 -9.85 -1.08 6.70
N THR A 52 -9.19 -0.08 6.14
CA THR A 52 -8.40 -0.22 4.90
C THR A 52 -7.31 -1.27 5.05
N ALA A 53 -6.54 -1.23 6.13
CA ALA A 53 -5.50 -2.23 6.40
C ALA A 53 -6.08 -3.65 6.48
N THR A 54 -7.19 -3.82 7.16
CA THR A 54 -7.89 -5.11 7.27
C THR A 54 -8.33 -5.63 5.90
N ILE A 55 -8.91 -4.77 5.06
CA ILE A 55 -9.35 -5.14 3.71
C ILE A 55 -8.15 -5.52 2.83
N VAL A 56 -7.10 -4.70 2.82
CA VAL A 56 -5.91 -4.96 2.01
C VAL A 56 -5.31 -6.33 2.33
N HIS A 57 -5.03 -6.60 3.60
CA HIS A 57 -4.45 -7.89 4.01
C HIS A 57 -5.37 -9.09 3.68
N ARG A 58 -6.69 -8.95 3.89
CA ARG A 58 -7.65 -9.99 3.54
C ARG A 58 -7.63 -10.28 2.04
N VAL A 59 -7.72 -9.27 1.19
CA VAL A 59 -7.73 -9.43 -0.27
C VAL A 59 -6.39 -10.01 -0.76
N LEU A 60 -5.26 -9.56 -0.24
CA LEU A 60 -3.96 -10.12 -0.59
C LEU A 60 -3.85 -11.61 -0.22
N ALA A 61 -4.38 -12.01 0.94
CA ALA A 61 -4.42 -13.41 1.35
C ALA A 61 -5.34 -14.25 0.45
N GLU A 62 -6.57 -13.79 0.18
CA GLU A 62 -7.53 -14.43 -0.72
C GLU A 62 -6.97 -14.66 -2.14
N LEU A 63 -6.16 -13.74 -2.64
CA LEU A 63 -5.57 -13.79 -3.97
C LEU A 63 -4.22 -14.53 -4.02
N GLY A 64 -3.68 -14.99 -2.90
CA GLY A 64 -2.36 -15.63 -2.82
C GLY A 64 -1.20 -14.63 -3.02
N LEU A 65 -1.43 -13.33 -2.78
CA LEU A 65 -0.47 -12.26 -2.98
C LEU A 65 0.26 -11.82 -1.71
N ALA A 66 -0.14 -12.31 -0.53
CA ALA A 66 0.37 -11.83 0.76
C ALA A 66 1.91 -11.91 0.89
N GLY A 67 2.53 -12.96 0.35
CA GLY A 67 4.00 -13.11 0.32
C GLY A 67 4.70 -12.47 -0.89
N GLN A 68 3.92 -11.99 -1.86
CA GLN A 68 4.42 -11.49 -3.16
C GLN A 68 4.48 -9.95 -3.22
N VAL A 69 4.06 -9.28 -2.16
CA VAL A 69 3.86 -7.82 -2.16
C VAL A 69 4.68 -7.16 -1.06
N LEU A 70 5.44 -6.13 -1.43
CA LEU A 70 5.94 -5.11 -0.53
C LEU A 70 4.89 -3.99 -0.49
N LEU A 71 4.44 -3.61 0.70
CA LEU A 71 3.49 -2.51 0.92
C LEU A 71 4.26 -1.22 1.23
N TRP A 72 3.85 -0.11 0.60
CA TRP A 72 4.44 1.20 0.81
C TRP A 72 3.40 2.33 0.72
N ASN A 73 3.79 3.55 1.08
CA ASN A 73 3.02 4.79 0.82
C ASN A 73 3.94 5.81 0.15
N VAL A 74 3.40 6.58 -0.82
CA VAL A 74 4.15 7.68 -1.45
C VAL A 74 4.64 8.65 -0.38
N VAL A 75 3.77 9.03 0.55
CA VAL A 75 4.14 9.83 1.72
C VAL A 75 4.36 8.87 2.90
N PRO A 76 5.60 8.64 3.33
CA PRO A 76 5.89 7.61 4.34
C PRO A 76 5.49 8.01 5.76
N THR A 77 5.20 9.29 5.98
CA THR A 77 4.79 9.85 7.27
C THR A 77 3.31 10.23 7.26
N HIS A 78 2.64 10.15 8.40
CA HIS A 78 1.22 10.54 8.50
C HIS A 78 1.06 12.06 8.37
N PRO A 79 0.31 12.55 7.36
CA PRO A 79 0.18 13.99 7.12
C PRO A 79 -0.86 14.69 8.02
N GLY A 80 -1.77 13.93 8.63
CA GLY A 80 -2.84 14.45 9.47
C GLY A 80 -2.46 14.68 10.93
N SER A 81 -3.46 14.71 11.80
CA SER A 81 -3.31 14.79 13.25
C SER A 81 -3.30 13.40 13.90
N ALA A 82 -3.17 13.36 15.21
CA ALA A 82 -3.26 12.10 15.96
C ALA A 82 -4.63 11.41 15.84
N THR A 83 -5.66 12.15 15.45
CA THR A 83 -7.07 11.70 15.45
C THR A 83 -7.77 11.85 14.12
N SER A 84 -7.09 12.35 13.09
CA SER A 84 -7.70 12.59 11.78
C SER A 84 -6.73 12.39 10.62
N ASN A 85 -7.26 12.00 9.47
CA ASN A 85 -6.55 11.99 8.20
C ASN A 85 -6.77 13.32 7.46
N ARG A 86 -5.82 13.70 6.62
CA ARG A 86 -5.98 14.66 5.55
C ARG A 86 -5.22 14.17 4.31
N PRO A 87 -5.57 14.65 3.11
CA PRO A 87 -4.74 14.43 1.92
C PRO A 87 -3.35 15.03 2.11
N PRO A 88 -2.29 14.42 1.58
CA PRO A 88 -0.96 15.01 1.56
C PRO A 88 -0.91 16.22 0.63
N THR A 89 -0.02 17.14 0.94
CA THR A 89 0.32 18.25 0.04
C THR A 89 1.23 17.77 -1.10
N ALA A 90 1.31 18.55 -2.19
CA ALA A 90 2.23 18.25 -3.28
C ALA A 90 3.70 18.20 -2.82
N ALA A 91 4.08 19.04 -1.86
CA ALA A 91 5.42 19.04 -1.28
C ALA A 91 5.71 17.74 -0.49
N GLU A 92 4.75 17.25 0.28
CA GLU A 92 4.87 15.97 0.99
C GLU A 92 4.99 14.78 0.03
N VAL A 93 4.22 14.79 -1.05
CA VAL A 93 4.32 13.79 -2.13
C VAL A 93 5.71 13.83 -2.79
N ALA A 94 6.17 15.03 -3.16
CA ALA A 94 7.49 15.20 -3.78
C ALA A 94 8.63 14.74 -2.86
N ALA A 95 8.54 15.02 -1.56
CA ALA A 95 9.53 14.59 -0.58
C ALA A 95 9.54 13.06 -0.34
N GLY A 96 8.39 12.42 -0.43
CA GLY A 96 8.25 10.97 -0.25
C GLY A 96 8.58 10.14 -1.49
N LEU A 97 8.40 10.71 -2.68
CA LEU A 97 8.53 10.01 -3.96
C LEU A 97 9.87 9.28 -4.16
N PRO A 98 11.05 9.84 -3.81
CA PRO A 98 12.33 9.14 -3.97
C PRO A 98 12.41 7.81 -3.23
N PHE A 99 11.78 7.67 -2.07
CA PHE A 99 11.75 6.42 -1.31
C PHE A 99 10.90 5.36 -2.03
N ALA A 100 9.75 5.75 -2.57
CA ALA A 100 8.90 4.84 -3.35
C ALA A 100 9.61 4.40 -4.64
N GLN A 101 10.31 5.30 -5.32
CA GLN A 101 11.10 5.01 -6.51
C GLN A 101 12.24 4.04 -6.23
N ALA A 102 12.98 4.22 -5.14
CA ALA A 102 14.03 3.30 -4.73
C ALA A 102 13.48 1.88 -4.45
N LEU A 103 12.33 1.77 -3.81
CA LEU A 103 11.67 0.49 -3.56
C LEU A 103 11.04 -0.12 -4.83
N ALA A 104 10.83 0.68 -5.87
CA ALA A 104 10.27 0.23 -7.14
C ALA A 104 11.28 -0.50 -8.02
N GLU A 105 12.59 -0.34 -7.75
CA GLU A 105 13.62 -0.98 -8.55
C GLU A 105 13.45 -2.51 -8.57
N GLY A 106 13.34 -3.08 -9.77
CA GLY A 106 13.14 -4.52 -9.99
C GLY A 106 11.74 -5.05 -9.65
N ARG A 107 10.77 -4.18 -9.30
CA ARG A 107 9.40 -4.56 -8.94
C ARG A 107 8.38 -4.01 -9.91
N ARG A 108 7.30 -4.75 -10.11
CA ARG A 108 6.10 -4.20 -10.74
C ARG A 108 5.33 -3.36 -9.73
N ILE A 109 5.00 -2.12 -10.11
CA ILE A 109 4.34 -1.16 -9.23
C ILE A 109 2.84 -1.20 -9.43
N VAL A 110 2.10 -1.23 -8.32
CA VAL A 110 0.64 -1.14 -8.28
C VAL A 110 0.25 0.02 -7.38
N ALA A 111 -0.37 1.05 -7.95
CA ALA A 111 -0.78 2.24 -7.22
C ALA A 111 -2.22 2.10 -6.70
N VAL A 112 -2.39 2.19 -5.38
CA VAL A 112 -3.69 2.17 -4.70
C VAL A 112 -4.18 3.60 -4.54
N GLY A 113 -5.17 3.96 -5.35
CA GLY A 113 -5.74 5.30 -5.36
C GLY A 113 -5.03 6.25 -6.34
N ARG A 114 -5.71 7.37 -6.60
CA ARG A 114 -5.32 8.31 -7.66
C ARG A 114 -4.04 9.08 -7.37
N ILE A 115 -3.80 9.46 -6.11
CA ILE A 115 -2.61 10.23 -5.72
C ILE A 115 -1.35 9.40 -5.96
N ALA A 116 -1.34 8.14 -5.52
CA ALA A 116 -0.21 7.24 -5.76
C ALA A 116 -0.02 6.97 -7.26
N ALA A 117 -1.10 6.75 -8.01
CA ALA A 117 -1.04 6.52 -9.45
C ALA A 117 -0.45 7.71 -10.21
N ALA A 118 -0.90 8.93 -9.90
CA ALA A 118 -0.39 10.15 -10.52
C ALA A 118 1.09 10.40 -10.16
N ALA A 119 1.48 10.19 -8.90
CA ALA A 119 2.85 10.41 -8.44
C ALA A 119 3.86 9.44 -9.06
N LEU A 120 3.47 8.19 -9.31
CA LEU A 120 4.36 7.13 -9.78
C LEU A 120 4.23 6.82 -11.27
N GLY A 121 3.18 7.31 -11.94
CA GLY A 121 2.85 6.89 -13.31
C GLY A 121 2.61 5.39 -13.41
N ALA A 122 2.05 4.78 -12.37
CA ALA A 122 1.93 3.33 -12.23
C ALA A 122 0.51 2.82 -12.48
N GLU A 123 0.38 1.50 -12.64
CA GLU A 123 -0.93 0.85 -12.82
C GLU A 123 -1.84 1.12 -11.62
N TYR A 124 -3.00 1.70 -11.89
CA TYR A 124 -3.98 2.08 -10.89
C TYR A 124 -4.86 0.92 -10.47
N VAL A 125 -5.09 0.81 -9.17
CA VAL A 125 -6.22 0.06 -8.59
C VAL A 125 -7.04 0.98 -7.69
N ARG A 126 -8.35 0.75 -7.66
CA ARG A 126 -9.29 1.50 -6.82
C ARG A 126 -8.91 1.34 -5.35
N HIS A 127 -8.90 2.44 -4.58
CA HIS A 127 -8.71 2.37 -3.13
C HIS A 127 -9.90 1.64 -2.48
N PRO A 128 -9.67 0.72 -1.52
CA PRO A 128 -10.73 -0.12 -0.96
C PRO A 128 -11.73 0.61 -0.05
N SER A 129 -11.44 1.85 0.36
CA SER A 129 -12.38 2.66 1.16
C SER A 129 -13.63 3.10 0.37
N HIS A 130 -14.66 3.55 1.10
CA HIS A 130 -15.88 4.11 0.51
C HIS A 130 -16.52 3.18 -0.54
N GLY A 131 -16.70 1.92 -0.21
CA GLY A 131 -17.32 0.93 -1.07
C GLY A 131 -16.45 0.37 -2.19
N GLY A 132 -15.14 0.72 -2.23
CA GLY A 132 -14.22 0.30 -3.29
C GLY A 132 -13.64 -1.12 -3.17
N LEU A 133 -14.14 -1.95 -2.26
CA LEU A 133 -13.61 -3.30 -2.04
C LEU A 133 -13.65 -4.19 -3.27
N ALA A 134 -14.80 -4.22 -3.98
CA ALA A 134 -14.98 -5.09 -5.15
C ALA A 134 -14.02 -4.72 -6.27
N GLU A 135 -13.92 -3.44 -6.61
CA GLU A 135 -13.02 -2.93 -7.65
C GLU A 135 -11.55 -3.06 -7.25
N PHE A 136 -11.22 -2.87 -5.97
CA PHE A 136 -9.86 -3.12 -5.45
C PHE A 136 -9.46 -4.58 -5.66
N ARG A 137 -10.32 -5.51 -5.24
CA ARG A 137 -10.11 -6.95 -5.41
C ARG A 137 -9.98 -7.34 -6.88
N GLU A 138 -10.89 -6.87 -7.73
CA GLU A 138 -10.85 -7.13 -9.17
C GLU A 138 -9.58 -6.56 -9.82
N GLY A 139 -9.19 -5.33 -9.47
CA GLY A 139 -7.97 -4.71 -9.94
C GLY A 139 -6.71 -5.52 -9.59
N LEU A 140 -6.68 -6.19 -8.43
CA LEU A 140 -5.55 -7.01 -8.01
C LEU A 140 -5.53 -8.41 -8.65
N LEU A 141 -6.64 -8.91 -9.20
CA LEU A 141 -6.70 -10.24 -9.83
C LEU A 141 -5.66 -10.42 -10.93
N ARG A 142 -5.37 -9.37 -11.71
CA ARG A 142 -4.39 -9.40 -12.82
C ARG A 142 -2.94 -9.59 -12.37
N PHE A 143 -2.66 -9.42 -11.07
CA PHE A 143 -1.32 -9.57 -10.50
C PHE A 143 -1.10 -10.93 -9.83
N ARG A 144 -2.08 -11.82 -9.86
CA ARG A 144 -1.97 -13.16 -9.27
C ARG A 144 -0.85 -13.95 -9.97
N PRO A 145 -0.10 -14.77 -9.24
CA PRO A 145 0.82 -15.76 -9.83
C PRO A 145 0.07 -16.64 -10.83
N GLY A 146 0.52 -16.69 -12.09
CA GLY A 146 -0.14 -17.44 -13.17
C GLY A 146 -1.32 -16.73 -13.84
N GLY A 147 -1.66 -15.50 -13.46
CA GLY A 147 -2.61 -14.65 -14.19
C GLY A 147 -2.03 -14.22 -15.54
N ARG A 148 -2.78 -14.41 -16.62
CA ARG A 148 -2.39 -13.86 -17.93
C ARG A 148 -2.38 -12.34 -17.82
N PRO A 149 -1.35 -11.64 -18.38
CA PRO A 149 -1.42 -10.20 -18.49
C PRO A 149 -2.65 -9.84 -19.34
N CYS A 150 -3.47 -8.92 -18.87
CA CYS A 150 -4.55 -8.35 -19.68
C CYS A 150 -3.91 -7.68 -20.89
N PRO A 151 -4.38 -7.91 -22.14
CA PRO A 151 -3.83 -7.21 -23.28
C PRO A 151 -4.04 -5.71 -23.11
N PRO A 152 -3.11 -4.86 -23.58
CA PRO A 152 -3.27 -3.41 -23.50
C PRO A 152 -4.56 -3.02 -24.23
N PHE A 153 -5.42 -2.25 -23.54
CA PHE A 153 -6.55 -1.60 -24.19
C PHE A 153 -5.99 -0.58 -25.19
N PHE A 154 -6.02 -0.91 -26.46
CA PHE A 154 -5.88 0.09 -27.52
C PHE A 154 -7.21 0.87 -27.59
N LEU A 155 -7.17 2.16 -27.29
CA LEU A 155 -8.12 3.14 -27.75
C LEU A 155 -7.68 3.66 -29.10
#